data_e20e1b4e9e493d014d517720eb92d70a
#
_entry.id   e20e1b4e9e493d014d517720eb92d70a
#
_cell.length_a   1.000
_cell.length_b   1.000
_cell.length_c   1.000
_cell.angle_alpha   90.00
_cell.angle_beta   90.00
_cell.angle_gamma   90.00
#
_symmetry.space_group_name_H-M   'P 1'
#
loop_
_entity.id
_entity.type
_entity.pdbx_description
1 polymer ?
#
loop_
_entity_poly.entity_id
_entity_poly.type
_entity_poly.pdbx_seq_one_letter_code
_entity_poly.pdbx_strand_id
1 'polypeptide(L)'
;LIRLLTILVLTSLYMVLNTVYAASDELKQQVEREKNQAHWSGLPVWGEQARDLGYELPIPVGFGIYMNSQDVEYVATDDFKIDATGGLLGGRNKPNHYVVPADDVSIKGSDKSVQLRLDAWVFPFLNVYGLAGYTEGNKEISADLSNATRNGKPFPVPATIPINIEYEAYNLGIGAVLATQFEVIDGFNPIIVTAAGAVTNAWTTTTDSTILTKIGAVRVGQRYDVPYGKLTMLLGYQYQSIEQNVTGSLTDLQVGGLNLADELRFDVNLKSKETSNMSLAAVYDFGYEKEWNLMAEYSFLNWNQLIVSMGYRF
;
A
#
# COMPACT_ATOMS: atom_id res chain seq x y z
N LEU A 1 -5.54 -22.08 -7.88
CA LEU A 1 -4.58 -21.37 -6.99
C LEU A 1 -5.29 -20.87 -5.73
N ILE A 2 -6.41 -20.12 -5.85
CA ILE A 2 -7.16 -19.56 -4.71
C ILE A 2 -7.63 -20.64 -3.74
N ARG A 3 -8.16 -21.77 -4.21
CA ARG A 3 -8.60 -22.89 -3.35
C ARG A 3 -7.45 -23.57 -2.59
N LEU A 4 -6.24 -23.62 -3.16
CA LEU A 4 -5.06 -24.14 -2.46
C LEU A 4 -4.58 -23.19 -1.38
N LEU A 5 -4.60 -21.88 -1.64
CA LEU A 5 -4.25 -20.86 -0.65
C LEU A 5 -5.23 -20.86 0.53
N THR A 6 -6.53 -20.98 0.25
CA THR A 6 -7.57 -21.05 1.31
C THR A 6 -7.40 -22.28 2.19
N ILE A 7 -7.06 -23.43 1.61
CA ILE A 7 -6.80 -24.66 2.38
C ILE A 7 -5.51 -24.52 3.20
N LEU A 8 -4.46 -23.91 2.65
CA LEU A 8 -3.20 -23.69 3.37
C LEU A 8 -3.38 -22.74 4.56
N VAL A 9 -4.16 -21.67 4.38
CA VAL A 9 -4.49 -20.72 5.46
C VAL A 9 -5.35 -21.37 6.52
N LEU A 10 -6.36 -22.16 6.14
CA LEU A 10 -7.21 -22.87 7.10
C LEU A 10 -6.48 -23.99 7.85
N THR A 11 -5.58 -24.72 7.21
CA THR A 11 -4.78 -25.76 7.89
C THR A 11 -3.70 -25.16 8.78
N SER A 12 -3.09 -24.03 8.39
CA SER A 12 -2.17 -23.31 9.27
C SER A 12 -2.89 -22.69 10.48
N LEU A 13 -4.09 -22.16 10.29
CA LEU A 13 -4.94 -21.65 11.36
C LEU A 13 -5.35 -22.76 12.34
N TYR A 14 -5.69 -23.96 11.83
CA TYR A 14 -6.05 -25.11 12.64
C TYR A 14 -4.87 -25.68 13.43
N MET A 15 -3.66 -25.70 12.86
CA MET A 15 -2.43 -26.08 13.58
C MET A 15 -2.09 -25.07 14.67
N VAL A 16 -2.21 -23.76 14.41
CA VAL A 16 -1.98 -22.71 15.40
C VAL A 16 -2.98 -22.79 16.56
N LEU A 17 -4.26 -23.04 16.29
CA LEU A 17 -5.30 -23.17 17.33
C LEU A 17 -5.06 -24.35 18.28
N ASN A 18 -4.48 -25.45 17.82
CA ASN A 18 -4.20 -26.60 18.69
C ASN A 18 -2.92 -26.48 19.53
N THR A 19 -2.00 -25.56 19.19
CA THR A 19 -0.78 -25.31 19.97
C THR A 19 -0.97 -24.25 21.07
N VAL A 20 -2.08 -23.48 21.03
CA VAL A 20 -2.37 -22.38 21.96
C VAL A 20 -2.66 -22.85 23.40
N TYR A 21 -3.00 -24.12 23.63
CA TYR A 21 -3.39 -24.62 24.96
C TYR A 21 -2.25 -24.99 25.92
N ALA A 22 -0.99 -24.86 25.51
CA ALA A 22 0.15 -25.14 26.38
C ALA A 22 1.07 -23.90 26.47
N ALA A 23 0.57 -22.80 27.02
CA ALA A 23 1.46 -21.75 27.51
C ALA A 23 2.27 -22.34 28.66
N SER A 24 3.53 -22.71 28.42
CA SER A 24 4.40 -23.24 29.45
C SER A 24 4.68 -22.17 30.51
N ASP A 25 4.98 -22.61 31.74
CA ASP A 25 5.41 -21.68 32.81
C ASP A 25 6.63 -20.85 32.42
N GLU A 26 7.41 -21.28 31.42
CA GLU A 26 8.50 -20.52 30.80
C GLU A 26 8.01 -19.24 30.12
N LEU A 27 6.85 -19.27 29.42
CA LEU A 27 6.28 -18.08 28.77
C LEU A 27 5.85 -17.06 29.83
N LYS A 28 5.25 -17.50 30.94
CA LYS A 28 4.87 -16.59 32.04
C LYS A 28 6.09 -15.97 32.71
N GLN A 29 7.15 -16.74 32.89
CA GLN A 29 8.42 -16.22 33.45
C GLN A 29 9.14 -15.28 32.47
N GLN A 30 8.94 -15.46 31.18
CA GLN A 30 9.47 -14.57 30.15
C GLN A 30 8.74 -13.23 30.16
N VAL A 31 7.40 -13.25 30.23
CA VAL A 31 6.56 -12.04 30.35
C VAL A 31 6.87 -11.25 31.63
N GLU A 32 7.08 -11.93 32.77
CA GLU A 32 7.48 -11.25 34.02
C GLU A 32 8.89 -10.64 33.95
N ARG A 33 9.82 -11.27 33.25
CA ARG A 33 11.16 -10.70 33.01
C ARG A 33 11.11 -9.48 32.10
N GLU A 34 10.29 -9.50 31.06
CA GLU A 34 10.09 -8.37 30.13
C GLU A 34 9.46 -7.15 30.82
N LYS A 35 8.58 -7.34 31.79
CA LYS A 35 8.01 -6.24 32.61
C LYS A 35 9.07 -5.48 33.42
N ASN A 36 10.18 -6.14 33.73
CA ASN A 36 11.23 -5.59 34.58
C ASN A 36 12.45 -5.06 33.79
N GLN A 37 12.48 -5.17 32.47
CA GLN A 37 13.57 -4.65 31.66
C GLN A 37 13.45 -3.14 31.44
N ALA A 38 14.57 -2.44 31.68
CA ALA A 38 14.67 -1.00 31.40
C ALA A 38 14.87 -0.80 29.90
N HIS A 39 13.81 -0.49 29.18
CA HIS A 39 13.88 -0.03 27.81
C HIS A 39 14.39 1.42 27.75
N TRP A 40 14.70 1.90 26.53
CA TRP A 40 15.26 3.22 26.28
C TRP A 40 14.54 4.31 27.10
N SER A 41 15.33 5.03 27.92
CA SER A 41 14.81 6.07 28.81
C SER A 41 14.33 7.29 28.00
N GLY A 42 13.07 7.69 28.15
CA GLY A 42 12.47 8.87 27.54
C GLY A 42 11.34 8.62 26.54
N LEU A 43 11.23 7.40 26.00
CA LEU A 43 10.10 7.03 25.15
C LEU A 43 9.52 5.66 25.58
N PRO A 44 8.21 5.47 25.39
CA PRO A 44 7.21 6.50 25.09
C PRO A 44 7.01 7.46 26.29
N VAL A 45 6.67 8.72 26.01
CA VAL A 45 6.20 9.67 27.02
C VAL A 45 4.97 9.06 27.72
N TRP A 46 4.93 9.07 29.04
CA TRP A 46 3.93 8.38 29.88
C TRP A 46 4.06 6.84 29.88
N GLY A 47 5.22 6.32 29.47
CA GLY A 47 5.45 4.87 29.43
C GLY A 47 5.38 4.22 30.81
N GLU A 48 5.94 4.88 31.84
CA GLU A 48 5.90 4.39 33.22
C GLU A 48 4.46 4.32 33.75
N GLN A 49 3.69 5.39 33.54
CA GLN A 49 2.30 5.45 33.97
C GLN A 49 1.44 4.37 33.28
N ALA A 50 1.71 4.08 32.00
CA ALA A 50 0.99 3.02 31.30
C ALA A 50 1.37 1.63 31.81
N ARG A 51 2.64 1.38 32.16
CA ARG A 51 3.08 0.12 32.78
C ARG A 51 2.47 -0.07 34.17
N ASP A 52 2.39 1.00 34.97
CA ASP A 52 1.75 0.98 36.29
C ASP A 52 0.26 0.60 36.20
N LEU A 53 -0.40 0.93 35.08
CA LEU A 53 -1.77 0.52 34.76
C LEU A 53 -1.86 -0.90 34.16
N GLY A 54 -0.73 -1.62 34.03
CA GLY A 54 -0.70 -2.99 33.54
C GLY A 54 -0.61 -3.15 32.02
N TYR A 55 -0.37 -2.07 31.26
CA TYR A 55 -0.20 -2.17 29.81
C TYR A 55 1.21 -2.66 29.45
N GLU A 56 1.26 -3.63 28.55
CA GLU A 56 2.51 -4.02 27.87
C GLU A 56 2.80 -3.02 26.74
N LEU A 57 4.01 -2.47 26.76
CA LEU A 57 4.43 -1.49 25.76
C LEU A 57 5.47 -2.11 24.82
N PRO A 58 5.40 -1.86 23.51
CA PRO A 58 6.47 -2.26 22.60
C PRO A 58 7.75 -1.48 22.88
N ILE A 59 8.90 -2.05 22.52
CA ILE A 59 10.18 -1.33 22.47
C ILE A 59 10.01 -0.07 21.61
N PRO A 60 10.45 1.12 22.07
CA PRO A 60 9.92 2.37 21.55
C PRO A 60 10.41 2.74 20.15
N VAL A 61 11.60 2.35 19.74
CA VAL A 61 12.16 2.71 18.43
C VAL A 61 12.31 1.49 17.56
N GLY A 62 12.09 1.64 16.27
CA GLY A 62 12.21 0.52 15.35
C GLY A 62 12.53 0.96 13.93
N PHE A 63 13.01 0.01 13.16
CA PHE A 63 13.09 0.10 11.72
C PHE A 63 12.49 -1.16 11.08
N GLY A 64 12.04 -1.05 9.84
CA GLY A 64 11.49 -2.19 9.12
C GLY A 64 11.56 -2.02 7.61
N ILE A 65 11.53 -3.14 6.92
CA ILE A 65 11.41 -3.20 5.46
C ILE A 65 9.99 -3.64 5.13
N TYR A 66 9.35 -2.90 4.25
CA TYR A 66 8.01 -3.15 3.75
C TYR A 66 8.07 -3.46 2.27
N MET A 67 7.47 -4.54 1.85
CA MET A 67 7.24 -4.90 0.46
C MET A 67 5.75 -4.82 0.18
N ASN A 68 5.39 -4.16 -0.90
CA ASN A 68 4.01 -4.00 -1.32
C ASN A 68 3.87 -4.39 -2.79
N SER A 69 2.79 -5.09 -3.12
CA SER A 69 2.37 -5.37 -4.49
C SER A 69 0.88 -5.09 -4.59
N GLN A 70 0.46 -4.24 -5.54
CA GLN A 70 -0.94 -3.87 -5.72
C GLN A 70 -1.33 -3.74 -7.19
N ASP A 71 -2.61 -4.02 -7.47
CA ASP A 71 -3.26 -3.76 -8.75
C ASP A 71 -4.39 -2.77 -8.50
N VAL A 72 -4.37 -1.60 -9.16
CA VAL A 72 -5.31 -0.49 -8.94
C VAL A 72 -5.89 -0.02 -10.27
N GLU A 73 -7.20 0.27 -10.30
CA GLU A 73 -7.83 0.98 -11.41
C GLU A 73 -7.87 2.49 -11.14
N TYR A 74 -7.64 3.25 -12.21
CA TYR A 74 -7.66 4.72 -12.17
C TYR A 74 -8.72 5.24 -13.13
N VAL A 75 -9.15 6.48 -12.87
CA VAL A 75 -9.97 7.28 -13.77
C VAL A 75 -9.24 8.56 -14.13
N ALA A 76 -9.38 8.99 -15.37
CA ALA A 76 -8.92 10.31 -15.79
C ALA A 76 -9.81 11.38 -15.13
N THR A 77 -9.21 12.47 -14.66
CA THR A 77 -9.95 13.59 -14.04
C THR A 77 -10.17 14.75 -14.99
N ASP A 78 -9.46 14.74 -16.10
CA ASP A 78 -9.59 15.66 -17.21
C ASP A 78 -9.43 14.92 -18.55
N ASP A 79 -9.73 15.58 -19.65
CA ASP A 79 -9.63 15.00 -20.98
C ASP A 79 -8.18 14.62 -21.30
N PHE A 80 -7.99 13.44 -21.86
CA PHE A 80 -6.69 12.92 -22.25
C PHE A 80 -6.22 13.61 -23.52
N LYS A 81 -5.12 14.36 -23.41
CA LYS A 81 -4.50 15.10 -24.49
C LYS A 81 -3.37 14.29 -25.11
N ILE A 82 -3.39 14.17 -26.44
CA ILE A 82 -2.42 13.43 -27.21
C ILE A 82 -1.94 14.30 -28.37
N ASP A 83 -0.62 14.47 -28.48
CA ASP A 83 0.04 15.12 -29.61
C ASP A 83 0.78 14.06 -30.40
N ALA A 84 0.35 13.82 -31.64
CA ALA A 84 0.95 12.82 -32.50
C ALA A 84 1.66 13.43 -33.70
N THR A 85 2.89 12.98 -33.97
CA THR A 85 3.72 13.37 -35.12
C THR A 85 4.07 12.13 -35.93
N GLY A 86 3.95 12.23 -37.26
CA GLY A 86 4.21 11.11 -38.16
C GLY A 86 3.20 9.96 -38.09
N GLY A 87 3.39 8.90 -38.87
CA GLY A 87 2.49 7.77 -38.91
C GLY A 87 1.07 8.07 -39.39
N LEU A 88 0.11 7.23 -39.00
CA LEU A 88 -1.32 7.40 -39.40
C LEU A 88 -2.03 8.49 -38.62
N LEU A 89 -1.69 8.74 -37.37
CA LEU A 89 -2.30 9.73 -36.50
C LEU A 89 -1.59 11.09 -36.58
N GLY A 90 -0.30 11.10 -36.84
CA GLY A 90 0.50 12.31 -36.81
C GLY A 90 0.37 13.20 -38.04
N GLY A 91 0.63 14.48 -37.89
CA GLY A 91 0.82 15.41 -38.99
C GLY A 91 2.25 15.34 -39.55
N ARG A 92 2.42 15.60 -40.84
CA ARG A 92 3.73 15.58 -41.52
C ARG A 92 4.70 16.65 -41.03
N ASN A 93 4.22 17.86 -40.77
CA ASN A 93 5.04 19.02 -40.43
C ASN A 93 4.67 19.67 -39.08
N LYS A 94 3.56 19.28 -38.48
CA LYS A 94 3.07 19.74 -37.18
C LYS A 94 2.36 18.58 -36.49
N PRO A 95 2.42 18.47 -35.15
CA PRO A 95 1.66 17.49 -34.46
C PRO A 95 0.16 17.65 -34.71
N ASN A 96 -0.57 16.54 -34.78
CA ASN A 96 -2.01 16.54 -34.62
C ASN A 96 -2.36 16.45 -33.14
N HIS A 97 -3.22 17.35 -32.69
CA HIS A 97 -3.70 17.40 -31.32
C HIS A 97 -5.00 16.61 -31.19
N TYR A 98 -4.99 15.57 -30.41
CA TYR A 98 -6.18 14.80 -30.06
C TYR A 98 -6.60 15.09 -28.63
N VAL A 99 -7.90 15.14 -28.42
CA VAL A 99 -8.50 15.20 -27.08
C VAL A 99 -9.51 14.09 -26.98
N VAL A 100 -9.30 13.18 -26.03
CA VAL A 100 -10.18 12.04 -25.73
C VAL A 100 -10.90 12.37 -24.43
N PRO A 101 -12.25 12.33 -24.39
CA PRO A 101 -13.00 12.57 -23.16
C PRO A 101 -12.54 11.65 -22.03
N ALA A 102 -12.53 12.14 -20.79
CA ALA A 102 -12.09 11.39 -19.62
C ALA A 102 -12.84 10.06 -19.46
N ASP A 103 -14.14 10.03 -19.76
CA ASP A 103 -14.99 8.84 -19.65
C ASP A 103 -14.64 7.75 -20.67
N ASP A 104 -13.94 8.09 -21.75
CA ASP A 104 -13.48 7.18 -22.79
C ASP A 104 -12.06 6.64 -22.54
N VAL A 105 -11.51 6.89 -21.35
CA VAL A 105 -10.16 6.45 -20.95
C VAL A 105 -10.25 5.47 -19.80
N SER A 106 -9.76 4.25 -20.02
CA SER A 106 -9.63 3.21 -18.99
C SER A 106 -8.17 3.02 -18.63
N ILE A 107 -7.85 2.98 -17.32
CA ILE A 107 -6.48 2.92 -16.84
C ILE A 107 -6.37 1.87 -15.74
N LYS A 108 -5.43 0.94 -15.92
CA LYS A 108 -5.05 -0.05 -14.93
C LYS A 108 -3.60 0.12 -14.55
N GLY A 109 -3.28 0.01 -13.27
CA GLY A 109 -1.93 0.06 -12.75
C GLY A 109 -1.59 -1.17 -11.94
N SER A 110 -0.34 -1.63 -12.07
CA SER A 110 0.25 -2.65 -11.24
C SER A 110 1.56 -2.13 -10.69
N ASP A 111 1.69 -2.08 -9.36
CA ASP A 111 2.83 -1.48 -8.68
C ASP A 111 3.46 -2.46 -7.70
N LYS A 112 4.80 -2.48 -7.65
CA LYS A 112 5.59 -3.19 -6.64
C LYS A 112 6.54 -2.20 -5.98
N SER A 113 6.59 -2.21 -4.66
CA SER A 113 7.48 -1.31 -3.93
C SER A 113 8.20 -1.99 -2.79
N VAL A 114 9.40 -1.48 -2.50
CA VAL A 114 10.17 -1.79 -1.30
C VAL A 114 10.42 -0.48 -0.57
N GLN A 115 10.11 -0.44 0.72
CA GLN A 115 10.21 0.75 1.54
C GLN A 115 10.92 0.45 2.85
N LEU A 116 11.82 1.33 3.25
CA LEU A 116 12.37 1.40 4.60
C LEU A 116 11.46 2.27 5.45
N ARG A 117 11.09 1.78 6.62
CA ARG A 117 10.35 2.51 7.65
C ARG A 117 11.23 2.70 8.87
N LEU A 118 11.27 3.92 9.39
CA LEU A 118 11.79 4.25 10.71
C LEU A 118 10.64 4.76 11.57
N ASP A 119 10.47 4.22 12.76
CA ASP A 119 9.33 4.57 13.60
C ASP A 119 9.71 4.72 15.08
N ALA A 120 8.88 5.48 15.81
CA ALA A 120 8.98 5.61 17.25
C ALA A 120 7.60 5.67 17.91
N TRP A 121 7.44 4.97 19.02
CA TRP A 121 6.33 5.15 19.94
C TRP A 121 6.56 6.40 20.78
N VAL A 122 5.94 7.52 20.38
CA VAL A 122 6.03 8.79 21.08
C VAL A 122 5.20 8.75 22.36
N PHE A 123 4.02 8.17 22.31
CA PHE A 123 3.17 7.86 23.45
C PHE A 123 2.82 6.38 23.46
N PRO A 124 2.35 5.83 24.57
CA PRO A 124 1.94 4.42 24.64
C PRO A 124 0.94 3.96 23.58
N PHE A 125 0.17 4.90 23.05
CA PHE A 125 -0.89 4.70 22.07
C PHE A 125 -0.57 5.31 20.69
N LEU A 126 0.54 6.05 20.53
CA LEU A 126 0.88 6.75 19.29
C LEU A 126 2.28 6.39 18.80
N ASN A 127 2.34 5.74 17.66
CA ASN A 127 3.55 5.52 16.88
C ASN A 127 3.60 6.51 15.70
N VAL A 128 4.74 7.15 15.48
CA VAL A 128 4.99 7.99 14.30
C VAL A 128 6.12 7.38 13.47
N TYR A 129 6.06 7.58 12.16
CA TYR A 129 7.04 6.97 11.27
C TYR A 129 7.34 7.80 10.02
N GLY A 130 8.55 7.61 9.52
CA GLY A 130 8.97 8.03 8.20
C GLY A 130 9.15 6.83 7.28
N LEU A 131 8.90 7.03 5.99
CA LEU A 131 9.05 6.05 4.92
C LEU A 131 9.97 6.60 3.84
N ALA A 132 10.86 5.76 3.33
CA ALA A 132 11.64 6.02 2.13
C ALA A 132 11.71 4.74 1.30
N GLY A 133 11.51 4.82 -0.01
CA GLY A 133 11.46 3.60 -0.80
C GLY A 133 11.54 3.82 -2.30
N TYR A 134 11.41 2.70 -2.99
CA TYR A 134 11.47 2.58 -4.43
C TYR A 134 10.26 1.78 -4.91
N THR A 135 9.70 2.19 -6.03
CA THR A 135 8.53 1.56 -6.66
C THR A 135 8.82 1.34 -8.14
N GLU A 136 8.50 0.16 -8.60
CA GLU A 136 8.38 -0.17 -10.03
C GLU A 136 6.90 -0.33 -10.34
N GLY A 137 6.44 0.26 -11.43
CA GLY A 137 5.04 0.18 -11.82
C GLY A 137 4.84 0.12 -13.31
N ASN A 138 3.67 -0.37 -13.68
CA ASN A 138 3.18 -0.37 -15.05
C ASN A 138 1.76 0.22 -15.07
N LYS A 139 1.49 1.05 -16.08
CA LYS A 139 0.14 1.57 -16.36
C LYS A 139 -0.27 1.22 -17.78
N GLU A 140 -1.39 0.54 -17.89
CA GLU A 140 -2.06 0.23 -19.14
C GLU A 140 -3.19 1.24 -19.33
N ILE A 141 -3.03 2.16 -20.27
CA ILE A 141 -4.01 3.16 -20.65
C ILE A 141 -4.66 2.72 -21.95
N SER A 142 -5.98 2.70 -21.98
CA SER A 142 -6.78 2.41 -23.19
C SER A 142 -7.64 3.64 -23.47
N ALA A 143 -7.36 4.35 -24.56
CA ALA A 143 -8.08 5.54 -25.00
C ALA A 143 -8.99 5.19 -26.19
N ASP A 144 -10.29 5.28 -26.03
CA ASP A 144 -11.28 5.09 -27.10
C ASP A 144 -11.45 6.39 -27.89
N LEU A 145 -11.19 6.35 -29.19
CA LEU A 145 -11.27 7.50 -30.08
C LEU A 145 -12.68 7.76 -30.65
N SER A 146 -13.68 6.99 -30.27
CA SER A 146 -15.03 7.12 -30.83
C SER A 146 -15.66 8.50 -30.65
N ASN A 147 -15.31 9.21 -29.56
CA ASN A 147 -15.75 10.57 -29.26
C ASN A 147 -14.59 11.59 -29.29
N ALA A 148 -13.44 11.20 -29.80
CA ALA A 148 -12.26 12.07 -29.83
C ALA A 148 -12.43 13.28 -30.77
N THR A 149 -11.70 14.34 -30.47
CA THR A 149 -11.53 15.45 -31.39
C THR A 149 -10.08 15.51 -31.90
N ARG A 150 -9.89 15.97 -33.14
CA ARG A 150 -8.58 16.24 -33.73
C ARG A 150 -8.51 17.71 -34.17
N ASN A 151 -7.53 18.42 -33.60
CA ASN A 151 -7.35 19.86 -33.89
C ASN A 151 -8.65 20.65 -33.66
N GLY A 152 -9.42 20.31 -32.60
CA GLY A 152 -10.68 20.96 -32.24
C GLY A 152 -11.89 20.57 -33.11
N LYS A 153 -11.78 19.58 -34.00
CA LYS A 153 -12.89 19.08 -34.82
C LYS A 153 -13.20 17.63 -34.46
N PRO A 154 -14.48 17.21 -34.46
CA PRO A 154 -14.86 15.82 -34.24
C PRO A 154 -14.05 14.86 -35.12
N PHE A 155 -13.51 13.81 -34.54
CA PHE A 155 -12.72 12.79 -35.19
C PHE A 155 -13.14 11.40 -34.67
N PRO A 156 -14.38 10.98 -34.93
CA PRO A 156 -14.90 9.72 -34.42
C PRO A 156 -14.29 8.56 -35.21
N VAL A 157 -13.35 7.88 -34.60
CA VAL A 157 -12.75 6.66 -35.12
C VAL A 157 -13.07 5.52 -34.15
N PRO A 158 -13.75 4.44 -34.59
CA PRO A 158 -14.04 3.30 -33.74
C PRO A 158 -12.75 2.46 -33.52
N ALA A 159 -11.80 3.04 -32.79
CA ALA A 159 -10.51 2.45 -32.50
C ALA A 159 -10.06 2.85 -31.11
N THR A 160 -9.40 1.93 -30.41
CA THR A 160 -8.77 2.16 -29.11
C THR A 160 -7.25 2.19 -29.27
N ILE A 161 -6.62 3.18 -28.67
CA ILE A 161 -5.16 3.28 -28.60
C ILE A 161 -4.71 2.68 -27.28
N PRO A 162 -3.98 1.54 -27.28
CA PRO A 162 -3.32 1.03 -26.08
C PRO A 162 -2.00 1.77 -25.85
N ILE A 163 -1.79 2.28 -24.63
CA ILE A 163 -0.55 2.92 -24.21
C ILE A 163 -0.07 2.22 -22.96
N ASN A 164 1.11 1.63 -23.01
CA ASN A 164 1.76 1.00 -21.86
C ASN A 164 2.90 1.88 -21.38
N ILE A 165 2.90 2.18 -20.09
CA ILE A 165 3.89 3.03 -19.44
C ILE A 165 4.51 2.24 -18.28
N GLU A 166 5.77 1.86 -18.44
CA GLU A 166 6.58 1.37 -17.33
C GLU A 166 7.26 2.56 -16.66
N TYR A 167 7.29 2.57 -15.34
CA TYR A 167 7.93 3.62 -14.58
C TYR A 167 8.59 3.10 -13.32
N GLU A 168 9.61 3.84 -12.92
CA GLU A 168 10.29 3.71 -11.64
C GLU A 168 10.07 5.00 -10.85
N ALA A 169 9.98 4.90 -9.52
CA ALA A 169 9.79 6.06 -8.67
C ALA A 169 10.49 5.90 -7.33
N TYR A 170 11.08 6.98 -6.84
CA TYR A 170 11.52 7.10 -5.46
C TYR A 170 10.42 7.76 -4.65
N ASN A 171 10.15 7.24 -3.46
CA ASN A 171 9.10 7.76 -2.60
C ASN A 171 9.62 8.13 -1.21
N LEU A 172 9.01 9.17 -0.65
CA LEU A 172 9.17 9.60 0.74
C LEU A 172 7.79 9.80 1.34
N GLY A 173 7.64 9.45 2.60
CA GLY A 173 6.38 9.60 3.30
C GLY A 173 6.52 9.70 4.80
N ILE A 174 5.45 10.14 5.42
CA ILE A 174 5.28 10.19 6.87
C ILE A 174 3.92 9.64 7.25
N GLY A 175 3.82 9.09 8.43
CA GLY A 175 2.55 8.60 8.94
C GLY A 175 2.54 8.40 10.44
N ALA A 176 1.38 8.01 10.94
CA ALA A 176 1.17 7.70 12.34
C ALA A 176 0.20 6.52 12.50
N VAL A 177 0.35 5.82 13.61
CA VAL A 177 -0.56 4.76 14.06
C VAL A 177 -0.99 5.06 15.48
N LEU A 178 -2.29 5.12 15.69
CA LEU A 178 -2.91 5.02 17.01
C LEU A 178 -3.23 3.55 17.28
N ALA A 179 -2.86 3.05 18.44
CA ALA A 179 -3.17 1.69 18.86
C ALA A 179 -3.66 1.68 20.29
N THR A 180 -4.66 0.86 20.56
CA THR A 180 -5.16 0.60 21.91
C THR A 180 -5.55 -0.87 22.03
N GLN A 181 -5.54 -1.37 23.27
CA GLN A 181 -6.06 -2.69 23.61
C GLN A 181 -6.96 -2.59 24.81
N PHE A 182 -7.95 -3.47 24.87
CA PHE A 182 -8.85 -3.57 26.01
C PHE A 182 -9.35 -5.01 26.19
N GLU A 183 -9.50 -5.39 27.43
CA GLU A 183 -10.12 -6.65 27.82
C GLU A 183 -11.62 -6.41 27.99
N VAL A 184 -12.43 -7.21 27.30
CA VAL A 184 -13.90 -7.08 27.37
C VAL A 184 -14.50 -8.04 28.40
N ILE A 185 -13.88 -9.22 28.55
CA ILE A 185 -14.33 -10.30 29.43
C ILE A 185 -13.09 -10.95 30.02
N ASP A 186 -13.09 -11.22 31.31
CA ASP A 186 -12.02 -11.94 32.00
C ASP A 186 -11.75 -13.29 31.34
N GLY A 187 -10.48 -13.56 31.02
CA GLY A 187 -10.03 -14.77 30.35
C GLY A 187 -10.24 -14.80 28.84
N PHE A 188 -10.69 -13.69 28.23
CA PHE A 188 -10.73 -13.52 26.78
C PHE A 188 -9.48 -12.76 26.30
N ASN A 189 -8.98 -13.11 25.12
CA ASN A 189 -7.82 -12.40 24.56
C ASN A 189 -8.15 -10.91 24.33
N PRO A 190 -7.19 -10.00 24.59
CA PRO A 190 -7.40 -8.58 24.41
C PRO A 190 -7.82 -8.26 22.98
N ILE A 191 -8.79 -7.35 22.85
CA ILE A 191 -9.16 -6.75 21.57
C ILE A 191 -8.19 -5.62 21.27
N ILE A 192 -7.58 -5.67 20.10
CA ILE A 192 -6.70 -4.64 19.57
C ILE A 192 -7.47 -3.80 18.57
N VAL A 193 -7.38 -2.48 18.71
CA VAL A 193 -7.88 -1.52 17.72
C VAL A 193 -6.74 -0.62 17.29
N THR A 194 -6.57 -0.47 15.98
CA THR A 194 -5.58 0.46 15.42
C THR A 194 -6.23 1.39 14.41
N ALA A 195 -5.78 2.65 14.39
CA ALA A 195 -6.08 3.61 13.33
C ALA A 195 -4.77 4.16 12.79
N ALA A 196 -4.57 4.08 11.49
CA ALA A 196 -3.34 4.50 10.83
C ALA A 196 -3.64 5.54 9.74
N GLY A 197 -2.70 6.45 9.53
CA GLY A 197 -2.72 7.40 8.43
C GLY A 197 -1.31 7.65 7.90
N ALA A 198 -1.18 7.82 6.59
CA ALA A 198 0.07 8.16 5.94
C ALA A 198 -0.15 9.03 4.70
N VAL A 199 0.85 9.83 4.38
CA VAL A 199 0.97 10.56 3.13
C VAL A 199 2.34 10.27 2.55
N THR A 200 2.37 9.89 1.27
CA THR A 200 3.61 9.65 0.53
C THR A 200 3.61 10.44 -0.77
N ASN A 201 4.77 10.96 -1.11
CA ASN A 201 5.07 11.55 -2.41
C ASN A 201 6.06 10.64 -3.13
N ALA A 202 5.81 10.35 -4.41
CA ALA A 202 6.75 9.63 -5.25
C ALA A 202 7.08 10.45 -6.49
N TRP A 203 8.34 10.42 -6.89
CA TRP A 203 8.88 11.09 -8.07
C TRP A 203 9.32 10.02 -9.06
N THR A 204 8.70 10.04 -10.23
CA THR A 204 9.03 9.09 -11.31
C THR A 204 10.32 9.51 -12.01
N THR A 205 11.11 8.54 -12.43
CA THR A 205 12.38 8.74 -13.16
C THR A 205 12.20 8.71 -14.67
N THR A 206 11.14 8.05 -15.13
CA THR A 206 10.86 7.82 -16.57
C THR A 206 9.94 8.88 -17.18
N THR A 207 9.15 9.55 -16.34
CA THR A 207 8.22 10.60 -16.73
C THR A 207 8.35 11.77 -15.75
N ASP A 208 8.06 13.00 -16.18
CA ASP A 208 8.02 14.16 -15.29
C ASP A 208 6.74 14.15 -14.43
N SER A 209 6.56 13.10 -13.63
CA SER A 209 5.34 12.88 -12.88
C SER A 209 5.58 12.79 -11.39
N THR A 210 4.65 13.31 -10.61
CA THR A 210 4.58 13.12 -9.17
C THR A 210 3.33 12.34 -8.80
N ILE A 211 3.47 11.42 -7.86
CA ILE A 211 2.37 10.60 -7.35
C ILE A 211 2.17 10.95 -5.88
N LEU A 212 1.01 11.48 -5.55
CA LEU A 212 0.59 11.73 -4.18
C LEU A 212 -0.33 10.60 -3.72
N THR A 213 0.07 9.89 -2.68
CA THR A 213 -0.75 8.83 -2.08
C THR A 213 -1.13 9.20 -0.65
N LYS A 214 -2.41 9.15 -0.34
CA LYS A 214 -2.99 9.32 0.99
C LYS A 214 -3.61 8.00 1.43
N ILE A 215 -3.22 7.51 2.59
CA ILE A 215 -3.68 6.22 3.13
C ILE A 215 -4.28 6.46 4.51
N GLY A 216 -5.41 5.82 4.76
CA GLY A 216 -6.01 5.69 6.08
C GLY A 216 -6.45 4.25 6.31
N ALA A 217 -6.36 3.75 7.53
CA ALA A 217 -6.85 2.42 7.86
C ALA A 217 -7.31 2.33 9.31
N VAL A 218 -8.38 1.60 9.53
CA VAL A 218 -8.83 1.19 10.88
C VAL A 218 -8.87 -0.33 10.89
N ARG A 219 -8.26 -0.93 11.93
CA ARG A 219 -8.21 -2.38 12.08
C ARG A 219 -8.66 -2.78 13.47
N VAL A 220 -9.37 -3.89 13.56
CA VAL A 220 -9.80 -4.50 14.81
C VAL A 220 -9.50 -5.99 14.79
N GLY A 221 -9.08 -6.54 15.90
CA GLY A 221 -8.83 -7.97 16.01
C GLY A 221 -8.38 -8.38 17.40
N GLN A 222 -7.72 -9.52 17.47
CA GLN A 222 -7.30 -10.10 18.74
C GLN A 222 -5.82 -10.47 18.70
N ARG A 223 -5.20 -10.43 19.89
CA ARG A 223 -3.83 -10.87 20.12
C ARG A 223 -3.84 -12.19 20.89
N TYR A 224 -3.03 -13.11 20.43
CA TYR A 224 -2.88 -14.46 20.98
C TYR A 224 -1.45 -14.67 21.44
N ASP A 225 -1.28 -15.23 22.64
CA ASP A 225 0.01 -15.72 23.07
C ASP A 225 0.33 -17.03 22.33
N VAL A 226 1.46 -17.07 21.68
CA VAL A 226 1.93 -18.23 20.92
C VAL A 226 3.36 -18.56 21.35
N PRO A 227 3.86 -19.78 21.10
CA PRO A 227 5.25 -20.11 21.43
C PRO A 227 6.21 -19.07 20.82
N TYR A 228 7.11 -18.54 21.65
CA TYR A 228 8.14 -17.55 21.29
C TYR A 228 7.64 -16.17 20.85
N GLY A 229 6.36 -15.81 21.09
CA GLY A 229 5.90 -14.47 20.70
C GLY A 229 4.41 -14.24 20.85
N LYS A 230 3.92 -13.21 20.15
CA LYS A 230 2.50 -12.84 20.10
C LYS A 230 2.02 -12.73 18.67
N LEU A 231 0.90 -13.38 18.37
CA LEU A 231 0.23 -13.30 17.07
C LEU A 231 -1.00 -12.42 17.18
N THR A 232 -1.09 -11.37 16.36
CA THR A 232 -2.27 -10.52 16.27
C THR A 232 -2.94 -10.74 14.91
N MET A 233 -4.25 -11.05 14.90
CA MET A 233 -5.05 -11.20 13.70
C MET A 233 -6.03 -10.03 13.63
N LEU A 234 -6.07 -9.33 12.50
CA LEU A 234 -6.82 -8.10 12.34
C LEU A 234 -7.69 -8.13 11.08
N LEU A 235 -8.92 -7.66 11.21
CA LEU A 235 -9.78 -7.26 10.08
C LEU A 235 -9.69 -5.75 9.95
N GLY A 236 -9.48 -5.26 8.73
CA GLY A 236 -9.27 -3.84 8.46
C GLY A 236 -10.23 -3.28 7.42
N TYR A 237 -10.53 -1.99 7.57
CA TYR A 237 -11.08 -1.12 6.54
C TYR A 237 -10.00 -0.13 6.14
N GLN A 238 -9.76 0.02 4.85
CA GLN A 238 -8.73 0.89 4.29
C GLN A 238 -9.34 1.95 3.39
N TYR A 239 -8.74 3.14 3.45
CA TYR A 239 -8.92 4.22 2.50
C TYR A 239 -7.58 4.48 1.80
N GLN A 240 -7.58 4.55 0.48
CA GLN A 240 -6.41 4.92 -0.32
C GLN A 240 -6.84 5.85 -1.46
N SER A 241 -6.20 7.01 -1.54
CA SER A 241 -6.35 7.94 -2.65
C SER A 241 -4.99 8.13 -3.29
N ILE A 242 -4.89 7.85 -4.58
CA ILE A 242 -3.70 8.09 -5.40
C ILE A 242 -4.08 9.16 -6.42
N GLU A 243 -3.33 10.24 -6.44
CA GLU A 243 -3.47 11.34 -7.39
C GLU A 243 -2.16 11.47 -8.15
N GLN A 244 -2.22 11.53 -9.48
CA GLN A 244 -1.05 11.62 -10.34
C GLN A 244 -1.34 12.44 -11.58
N ASN A 245 -0.41 13.33 -11.96
CA ASN A 245 -0.30 13.84 -13.31
C ASN A 245 0.67 12.95 -14.08
N VAL A 246 0.28 12.44 -15.23
CA VAL A 246 1.11 11.61 -16.10
C VAL A 246 1.35 12.35 -17.40
N THR A 247 2.60 12.76 -17.58
CA THR A 247 3.08 13.35 -18.84
C THR A 247 4.20 12.50 -19.39
N GLY A 248 4.24 12.30 -20.70
CA GLY A 248 5.28 11.48 -21.30
C GLY A 248 5.27 11.50 -22.82
N SER A 249 6.25 10.83 -23.41
CA SER A 249 6.32 10.63 -24.85
C SER A 249 6.68 9.16 -25.16
N LEU A 250 6.06 8.66 -26.22
CA LEU A 250 6.38 7.36 -26.83
C LEU A 250 6.89 7.60 -28.25
N THR A 251 7.92 6.87 -28.63
CA THR A 251 8.44 6.86 -30.01
C THR A 251 8.06 5.55 -30.70
N ASP A 252 7.86 5.60 -32.01
CA ASP A 252 7.57 4.42 -32.84
C ASP A 252 6.35 3.61 -32.38
N LEU A 253 5.22 4.30 -32.09
CA LEU A 253 3.99 3.64 -31.68
C LEU A 253 3.43 2.77 -32.81
N GLN A 254 3.47 1.46 -32.65
CA GLN A 254 2.95 0.48 -33.59
C GLN A 254 1.84 -0.36 -32.98
N VAL A 255 0.73 -0.54 -33.71
CA VAL A 255 -0.38 -1.41 -33.33
C VAL A 255 -0.73 -2.30 -34.51
N GLY A 256 -0.73 -3.61 -34.34
CA GLY A 256 -1.04 -4.56 -35.40
C GLY A 256 -0.12 -4.48 -36.63
N GLY A 257 1.12 -4.01 -36.48
CA GLY A 257 2.10 -3.81 -37.57
C GLY A 257 1.89 -2.51 -38.35
N LEU A 258 0.96 -1.63 -37.91
CA LEU A 258 0.75 -0.30 -38.48
C LEU A 258 1.48 0.73 -37.61
N ASN A 259 2.28 1.62 -38.22
CA ASN A 259 2.87 2.75 -37.55
C ASN A 259 1.78 3.81 -37.30
N LEU A 260 1.36 3.98 -36.04
CA LEU A 260 0.35 4.96 -35.64
C LEU A 260 0.95 6.36 -35.46
N ALA A 261 2.14 6.46 -34.88
CA ALA A 261 2.83 7.74 -34.71
C ALA A 261 4.35 7.50 -34.57
N ASP A 262 5.16 8.37 -35.16
CA ASP A 262 6.61 8.38 -34.96
C ASP A 262 6.98 8.91 -33.57
N GLU A 263 6.22 9.90 -33.08
CA GLU A 263 6.26 10.43 -31.73
C GLU A 263 4.83 10.70 -31.25
N LEU A 264 4.50 10.24 -30.05
CA LEU A 264 3.25 10.51 -29.37
C LEU A 264 3.55 11.08 -27.98
N ARG A 265 3.14 12.32 -27.74
CA ARG A 265 3.19 12.96 -26.40
C ARG A 265 1.81 12.94 -25.80
N PHE A 266 1.75 12.76 -24.49
CA PHE A 266 0.49 12.67 -23.77
C PHE A 266 0.54 13.39 -22.43
N ASP A 267 -0.64 13.86 -21.98
CA ASP A 267 -0.84 14.50 -20.69
C ASP A 267 -2.23 14.15 -20.17
N VAL A 268 -2.29 13.64 -18.92
CA VAL A 268 -3.54 13.28 -18.25
C VAL A 268 -3.38 13.33 -16.74
N ASN A 269 -4.40 13.82 -16.05
CA ASN A 269 -4.49 13.72 -14.60
C ASN A 269 -5.33 12.49 -14.20
N LEU A 270 -4.82 11.73 -13.25
CA LEU A 270 -5.38 10.48 -12.80
C LEU A 270 -5.69 10.50 -11.31
N LYS A 271 -6.74 9.79 -10.92
CA LYS A 271 -7.00 9.43 -9.52
C LYS A 271 -7.44 7.98 -9.40
N SER A 272 -7.31 7.40 -8.21
CA SER A 272 -7.89 6.08 -7.90
C SER A 272 -9.37 6.08 -8.24
N LYS A 273 -9.83 5.04 -8.95
CA LYS A 273 -11.25 4.83 -9.25
C LYS A 273 -12.03 4.52 -7.97
N GLU A 274 -11.48 3.62 -7.17
CA GLU A 274 -12.02 3.22 -5.89
C GLU A 274 -11.06 3.65 -4.78
N THR A 275 -11.61 4.12 -3.65
CA THR A 275 -10.82 4.63 -2.54
C THR A 275 -10.99 3.83 -1.25
N SER A 276 -11.88 2.85 -1.20
CA SER A 276 -12.14 2.05 -0.01
C SER A 276 -11.89 0.57 -0.26
N ASN A 277 -11.36 -0.14 0.72
CA ASN A 277 -11.08 -1.57 0.64
C ASN A 277 -11.20 -2.23 2.02
N MET A 278 -11.24 -3.56 2.04
CA MET A 278 -11.15 -4.37 3.25
C MET A 278 -9.84 -5.13 3.26
N SER A 279 -9.31 -5.41 4.44
CA SER A 279 -8.07 -6.18 4.58
C SER A 279 -8.14 -7.20 5.72
N LEU A 280 -7.31 -8.24 5.58
CA LEU A 280 -6.96 -9.17 6.66
C LEU A 280 -5.47 -9.06 6.90
N ALA A 281 -5.08 -8.90 8.15
CA ALA A 281 -3.68 -8.81 8.54
C ALA A 281 -3.35 -9.79 9.66
N ALA A 282 -2.13 -10.31 9.61
CA ALA A 282 -1.49 -11.06 10.66
C ALA A 282 -0.18 -10.37 11.04
N VAL A 283 0.03 -10.16 12.34
CA VAL A 283 1.24 -9.55 12.89
C VAL A 283 1.81 -10.51 13.92
N TYR A 284 3.08 -10.88 13.77
CA TYR A 284 3.79 -11.76 14.68
C TYR A 284 4.99 -11.03 15.28
N ASP A 285 4.88 -10.74 16.58
CA ASP A 285 5.94 -10.17 17.39
C ASP A 285 6.70 -11.32 18.07
N PHE A 286 8.00 -11.45 17.83
CA PHE A 286 8.82 -12.56 18.31
C PHE A 286 10.23 -12.12 18.70
N GLY A 287 10.98 -13.03 19.28
CA GLY A 287 12.28 -12.76 19.86
C GLY A 287 12.21 -12.72 21.39
N TYR A 288 13.35 -12.63 22.04
CA TYR A 288 13.42 -12.68 23.49
C TYR A 288 12.71 -11.52 24.18
N GLU A 289 12.84 -10.31 23.60
CA GLU A 289 12.18 -9.08 24.03
C GLU A 289 11.05 -8.66 23.08
N LYS A 290 10.63 -9.55 22.14
CA LYS A 290 9.71 -9.24 21.04
C LYS A 290 10.22 -8.10 20.16
N GLU A 291 11.52 -8.07 20.01
CA GLU A 291 12.24 -7.08 19.21
C GLU A 291 12.01 -7.25 17.70
N TRP A 292 11.59 -8.44 17.26
CA TRP A 292 11.27 -8.73 15.87
C TRP A 292 9.77 -8.67 15.61
N ASN A 293 9.42 -8.12 14.47
CA ASN A 293 8.05 -8.03 13.99
C ASN A 293 7.95 -8.52 12.55
N LEU A 294 7.02 -9.40 12.27
CA LEU A 294 6.66 -9.85 10.93
C LEU A 294 5.18 -9.56 10.71
N MET A 295 4.84 -8.91 9.59
CA MET A 295 3.46 -8.62 9.22
C MET A 295 3.18 -9.09 7.80
N ALA A 296 1.99 -9.64 7.59
CA ALA A 296 1.39 -9.86 6.28
C ALA A 296 -0.03 -9.30 6.28
N GLU A 297 -0.37 -8.50 5.27
CA GLU A 297 -1.69 -7.94 5.09
C GLU A 297 -2.14 -8.12 3.64
N TYR A 298 -3.34 -8.64 3.45
CA TYR A 298 -3.97 -8.78 2.15
C TYR A 298 -5.26 -7.98 2.09
N SER A 299 -5.35 -7.09 1.11
CA SER A 299 -6.54 -6.27 0.85
C SER A 299 -7.29 -6.81 -0.36
N PHE A 300 -8.61 -6.79 -0.26
CA PHE A 300 -9.54 -7.39 -1.21
C PHE A 300 -10.82 -6.57 -1.27
N LEU A 301 -11.63 -6.72 -2.27
CA LEU A 301 -12.86 -6.10 -2.71
C LEU A 301 -12.63 -5.22 -3.94
N ASN A 302 -12.12 -3.99 -3.77
CA ASN A 302 -12.05 -3.02 -4.85
C ASN A 302 -10.68 -3.03 -5.56
N TRP A 303 -9.63 -3.42 -4.86
CA TRP A 303 -8.30 -3.69 -5.45
C TRP A 303 -7.60 -4.80 -4.66
N ASN A 304 -6.67 -5.48 -5.33
CA ASN A 304 -5.83 -6.48 -4.69
C ASN A 304 -4.52 -5.83 -4.24
N GLN A 305 -4.16 -6.04 -2.97
CA GLN A 305 -2.90 -5.57 -2.42
C GLN A 305 -2.36 -6.57 -1.43
N LEU A 306 -1.08 -6.88 -1.54
CA LEU A 306 -0.33 -7.68 -0.56
C LEU A 306 0.79 -6.83 0.01
N ILE A 307 0.79 -6.67 1.32
CA ILE A 307 1.89 -6.05 2.06
C ILE A 307 2.54 -7.12 2.94
N VAL A 308 3.85 -7.22 2.88
CA VAL A 308 4.66 -8.04 3.79
C VAL A 308 5.73 -7.13 4.37
N SER A 309 5.93 -7.20 5.69
CA SER A 309 6.99 -6.42 6.33
C SER A 309 7.70 -7.20 7.39
N MET A 310 8.97 -6.86 7.61
CA MET A 310 9.78 -7.33 8.71
C MET A 310 10.43 -6.14 9.39
N GLY A 311 10.34 -6.08 10.70
CA GLY A 311 10.87 -5.00 11.52
C GLY A 311 11.70 -5.49 12.68
N TYR A 312 12.55 -4.60 13.19
CA TYR A 312 13.34 -4.78 14.40
C TYR A 312 13.22 -3.55 15.28
N ARG A 313 13.13 -3.77 16.60
CA ARG A 313 13.00 -2.71 17.61
C ARG A 313 14.16 -2.75 18.61
N PHE A 314 14.59 -1.59 19.08
CA PHE A 314 15.75 -1.44 19.97
C PHE A 314 15.55 -0.27 20.96
#